data_ccd4aa9af2fe9c62df94e413f6581b55
#
_entry.id   ccd4aa9af2fe9c62df94e413f6581b55
#
_cell.length_a   1.000
_cell.length_b   1.000
_cell.length_c   1.000
_cell.angle_alpha   90.00
_cell.angle_beta   90.00
_cell.angle_gamma   90.00
#
_symmetry.space_group_name_H-M   'P 1'
#
loop_
_entity.id
_entity.type
_entity.pdbx_description
1 polymer ?
#
loop_
_entity_poly.entity_id
_entity_poly.type
_entity_poly.pdbx_seq_one_letter_code
_entity_poly.pdbx_strand_id
1 'polypeptide(L)'
;MGQLTEPTDPAAAAGWEDAKPRKGFFTDTSICIGCKACEVACKEWNRNPRDGELELLGSSYDNTGALGASTWRHVAFIEQGRERIEEARESGRALINLGMPALPGAAKSADSEPVSQPLYTPEFRWLMSSDVCKHCTHAGCLDVCPTGALFRTEFGTVVVQHDVCNGCGTCVAGCPFGVVERRSDGTYATPVERPGRPKEESVTDFPTGVAQKCTLCYDRLVEDQVPACAQTCPTTSIKFGNHDELVHQARARVAQLHAEGRTEARLYGANENDGVGGIGSVFLLLDEPEVYGLPPDPRVCTADLPTMFKRASMAAAGMVGAAVLAFWRSR
;
A
#
# COMPACT_ATOMS: atom_id res chain seq x y z
N MET A 1 -0.21 -12.17 18.10
CA MET A 1 0.92 -13.05 17.71
C MET A 1 0.62 -13.92 16.48
N GLY A 2 -0.45 -13.65 15.71
CA GLY A 2 -0.83 -14.40 14.50
C GLY A 2 -0.31 -13.87 13.16
N GLN A 3 0.51 -12.83 13.18
CA GLN A 3 0.90 -12.11 11.94
C GLN A 3 1.92 -12.84 11.04
N LEU A 4 2.44 -13.99 11.46
CA LEU A 4 3.58 -14.62 10.79
C LEU A 4 3.28 -16.00 10.18
N THR A 5 2.06 -16.51 10.23
CA THR A 5 1.80 -17.91 9.88
C THR A 5 0.63 -18.19 8.94
N GLU A 6 -0.32 -17.29 8.73
CA GLU A 6 -1.45 -17.55 7.81
C GLU A 6 -2.04 -16.23 7.26
N PRO A 7 -2.62 -16.24 6.03
CA PRO A 7 -3.42 -15.14 5.55
C PRO A 7 -4.66 -14.99 6.44
N THR A 8 -4.67 -13.96 7.27
CA THR A 8 -5.74 -13.71 8.24
C THR A 8 -6.43 -12.42 7.90
N ASP A 9 -7.73 -12.33 8.18
CA ASP A 9 -8.43 -11.05 8.21
C ASP A 9 -7.72 -10.15 9.23
N PRO A 10 -7.12 -9.04 8.79
CA PRO A 10 -6.34 -8.20 9.69
C PRO A 10 -7.15 -7.55 10.80
N ALA A 11 -8.46 -7.36 10.67
CA ALA A 11 -9.32 -6.82 11.72
C ALA A 11 -9.57 -7.88 12.80
N ALA A 12 -9.89 -9.11 12.39
CA ALA A 12 -10.05 -10.23 13.33
C ALA A 12 -8.74 -10.54 14.08
N ALA A 13 -7.60 -10.49 13.37
CA ALA A 13 -6.28 -10.68 13.97
C ALA A 13 -5.93 -9.58 15.02
N ALA A 14 -6.51 -8.39 14.91
CA ALA A 14 -6.36 -7.32 15.88
C ALA A 14 -7.25 -7.46 17.13
N GLY A 15 -8.12 -8.49 17.17
CA GLY A 15 -8.97 -8.79 18.33
C GLY A 15 -10.26 -7.98 18.41
N TRP A 16 -10.73 -7.41 17.29
CA TRP A 16 -12.03 -6.75 17.24
C TRP A 16 -13.16 -7.78 17.38
N GLU A 17 -14.06 -7.58 18.35
CA GLU A 17 -15.25 -8.42 18.55
C GLU A 17 -16.24 -8.28 17.38
N ASP A 18 -16.39 -7.05 16.88
CA ASP A 18 -17.26 -6.69 15.74
C ASP A 18 -16.41 -6.31 14.51
N ALA A 19 -15.51 -7.20 14.08
CA ALA A 19 -14.75 -6.99 12.87
C ALA A 19 -15.68 -6.74 11.67
N LYS A 20 -15.44 -5.66 10.95
CA LYS A 20 -16.18 -5.33 9.72
C LYS A 20 -15.46 -5.94 8.51
N PRO A 21 -16.14 -6.15 7.38
CA PRO A 21 -15.48 -6.57 6.15
C PRO A 21 -14.31 -5.64 5.84
N ARG A 22 -13.13 -6.22 5.60
CA ARG A 22 -11.93 -5.46 5.27
C ARG A 22 -12.20 -4.50 4.12
N LYS A 23 -11.88 -3.22 4.32
CA LYS A 23 -12.01 -2.19 3.29
C LYS A 23 -10.66 -1.90 2.64
N GLY A 24 -10.71 -1.47 1.38
CA GLY A 24 -9.50 -1.16 0.63
C GLY A 24 -9.76 -0.29 -0.59
N PHE A 25 -8.68 -0.09 -1.35
CA PHE A 25 -8.72 0.53 -2.67
C PHE A 25 -8.31 -0.45 -3.76
N PHE A 26 -8.90 -0.27 -4.94
CA PHE A 26 -8.35 -0.76 -6.19
C PHE A 26 -8.07 0.46 -7.08
N THR A 27 -6.80 0.67 -7.43
CA THR A 27 -6.35 1.74 -8.32
C THR A 27 -6.01 1.15 -9.69
N ASP A 28 -6.84 1.48 -10.70
CA ASP A 28 -6.62 1.09 -12.09
C ASP A 28 -5.84 2.19 -12.81
N THR A 29 -4.53 2.01 -12.97
CA THR A 29 -3.67 3.00 -13.64
C THR A 29 -3.93 3.08 -15.15
N SER A 30 -4.62 2.09 -15.73
CA SER A 30 -4.93 2.06 -17.17
C SER A 30 -5.93 3.13 -17.60
N ILE A 31 -6.70 3.67 -16.66
CA ILE A 31 -7.73 4.70 -16.87
C ILE A 31 -7.49 5.97 -16.03
N CYS A 32 -6.39 6.03 -15.31
CA CYS A 32 -6.00 7.25 -14.61
C CYS A 32 -5.57 8.33 -15.60
N ILE A 33 -6.13 9.53 -15.48
CA ILE A 33 -5.84 10.69 -16.35
C ILE A 33 -4.93 11.73 -15.70
N GLY A 34 -4.40 11.45 -14.51
CA GLY A 34 -3.48 12.35 -13.81
C GLY A 34 -4.09 13.69 -13.35
N CYS A 35 -5.40 13.80 -13.26
CA CYS A 35 -6.09 15.07 -12.94
C CYS A 35 -5.83 15.61 -11.52
N LYS A 36 -5.22 14.81 -10.63
CA LYS A 36 -4.92 15.14 -9.22
C LYS A 36 -6.12 15.49 -8.33
N ALA A 37 -7.36 15.36 -8.81
CA ALA A 37 -8.54 15.62 -7.99
C ALA A 37 -8.54 14.79 -6.69
N CYS A 38 -8.06 13.56 -6.74
CA CYS A 38 -7.93 12.69 -5.56
C CYS A 38 -6.92 13.20 -4.53
N GLU A 39 -5.83 13.81 -4.97
CA GLU A 39 -4.81 14.42 -4.12
C GLU A 39 -5.35 15.67 -3.43
N VAL A 40 -5.99 16.55 -4.20
CA VAL A 40 -6.64 17.76 -3.66
C VAL A 40 -7.74 17.38 -2.66
N ALA A 41 -8.63 16.46 -3.02
CA ALA A 41 -9.71 16.01 -2.11
C ALA A 41 -9.17 15.39 -0.81
N CYS A 42 -8.04 14.65 -0.89
CA CYS A 42 -7.39 14.11 0.29
C CYS A 42 -6.82 15.21 1.18
N LYS A 43 -6.15 16.21 0.60
CA LYS A 43 -5.59 17.35 1.35
C LYS A 43 -6.69 18.16 2.03
N GLU A 44 -7.73 18.53 1.30
CA GLU A 44 -8.85 19.34 1.82
C GLU A 44 -9.62 18.62 2.91
N TRP A 45 -9.96 17.33 2.67
CA TRP A 45 -10.72 16.56 3.66
C TRP A 45 -9.95 16.37 4.97
N ASN A 46 -8.66 16.03 4.88
CA ASN A 46 -7.82 15.77 6.04
C ASN A 46 -7.12 17.02 6.56
N ARG A 47 -7.36 18.20 5.96
CA ARG A 47 -6.72 19.49 6.32
C ARG A 47 -5.20 19.36 6.38
N ASN A 48 -4.62 18.57 5.49
CA ASN A 48 -3.18 18.45 5.41
C ASN A 48 -2.58 19.80 4.97
N PRO A 49 -1.52 20.27 5.63
CA PRO A 49 -0.91 21.53 5.28
C PRO A 49 -0.31 21.50 3.87
N ARG A 50 0.03 22.68 3.38
CA ARG A 50 0.78 22.81 2.13
C ARG A 50 2.08 22.00 2.22
N ASP A 51 2.44 21.39 1.11
CA ASP A 51 3.65 20.61 0.95
C ASP A 51 4.39 21.02 -0.32
N GLY A 52 5.73 20.95 -0.28
CA GLY A 52 6.59 21.35 -1.39
C GLY A 52 6.71 22.87 -1.55
N GLU A 53 7.70 23.25 -2.30
CA GLU A 53 7.93 24.64 -2.73
C GLU A 53 7.40 24.82 -4.16
N LEU A 54 7.19 26.08 -4.59
CA LEU A 54 6.80 26.41 -5.97
C LEU A 54 8.02 26.33 -6.88
N GLU A 55 8.49 25.11 -7.12
CA GLU A 55 9.65 24.83 -7.95
C GLU A 55 9.27 23.94 -9.14
N LEU A 56 10.03 24.08 -10.23
CA LEU A 56 9.93 23.16 -11.36
C LEU A 56 10.79 21.94 -11.03
N LEU A 57 10.13 20.83 -10.65
CA LEU A 57 10.80 19.58 -10.29
C LEU A 57 11.44 18.85 -11.49
N GLY A 58 11.21 19.32 -12.71
CA GLY A 58 11.78 18.77 -13.94
C GLY A 58 11.24 17.39 -14.37
N SER A 59 10.65 16.64 -13.46
CA SER A 59 10.13 15.29 -13.69
C SER A 59 8.65 15.14 -13.33
N SER A 60 8.02 16.16 -12.79
CA SER A 60 6.61 16.13 -12.36
C SER A 60 5.92 17.47 -12.61
N TYR A 61 4.61 17.38 -12.76
CA TYR A 61 3.73 18.55 -12.94
C TYR A 61 3.15 19.04 -11.60
N ASP A 62 3.76 18.68 -10.49
CA ASP A 62 3.36 19.13 -9.17
C ASP A 62 4.56 19.55 -8.31
N ASN A 63 4.26 20.17 -7.18
CA ASN A 63 5.25 20.71 -6.27
C ASN A 63 5.65 19.71 -5.16
N THR A 64 4.96 18.56 -5.04
CA THR A 64 5.13 17.66 -3.91
C THR A 64 6.06 16.49 -4.20
N GLY A 65 6.15 16.04 -5.43
CA GLY A 65 7.07 14.99 -5.90
C GLY A 65 6.84 13.58 -5.35
N ALA A 66 6.31 13.41 -4.14
CA ALA A 66 6.15 12.12 -3.48
C ALA A 66 5.08 12.12 -2.38
N LEU A 67 4.77 10.94 -1.83
CA LEU A 67 4.02 10.80 -0.59
C LEU A 67 4.84 11.32 0.59
N GLY A 68 4.16 11.94 1.57
CA GLY A 68 4.80 12.50 2.75
C GLY A 68 3.82 12.79 3.88
N ALA A 69 4.33 13.44 4.93
CA ALA A 69 3.53 13.80 6.11
C ALA A 69 2.34 14.71 5.78
N SER A 70 2.50 15.53 4.77
CA SER A 70 1.49 16.51 4.34
C SER A 70 0.84 16.15 3.00
N THR A 71 1.28 15.09 2.33
CA THR A 71 0.73 14.57 1.08
C THR A 71 0.47 13.07 1.22
N TRP A 72 -0.74 12.71 1.68
CA TRP A 72 -1.09 11.30 1.94
C TRP A 72 -1.55 10.53 0.70
N ARG A 73 -1.85 11.23 -0.37
CA ARG A 73 -2.11 10.69 -1.70
C ARG A 73 -1.38 11.54 -2.72
N HIS A 74 -0.66 10.88 -3.61
CA HIS A 74 0.17 11.53 -4.62
C HIS A 74 -0.07 10.89 -5.98
N VAL A 75 -0.13 11.70 -7.04
CA VAL A 75 -0.26 11.20 -8.41
C VAL A 75 1.09 11.32 -9.10
N ALA A 76 1.74 10.18 -9.29
CA ALA A 76 2.97 10.08 -10.05
C ALA A 76 2.72 10.13 -11.56
N PHE A 77 3.61 10.79 -12.30
CA PHE A 77 3.64 10.86 -13.75
C PHE A 77 4.93 10.20 -14.24
N ILE A 78 4.79 9.21 -15.11
CA ILE A 78 5.90 8.40 -15.61
C ILE A 78 5.87 8.48 -17.13
N GLU A 79 6.94 9.01 -17.69
CA GLU A 79 7.11 9.13 -19.13
C GLU A 79 7.79 7.88 -19.69
N GLN A 80 7.25 7.35 -20.78
CA GLN A 80 7.78 6.15 -21.42
C GLN A 80 7.89 6.34 -22.92
N GLY A 81 9.10 6.14 -23.46
CA GLY A 81 9.33 6.00 -24.89
C GLY A 81 8.96 4.60 -25.39
N ARG A 82 8.96 4.45 -26.73
CA ARG A 82 8.58 3.20 -27.43
C ARG A 82 9.34 1.97 -26.90
N GLU A 83 10.64 2.07 -26.75
CA GLU A 83 11.49 0.97 -26.29
C GLU A 83 11.02 0.43 -24.93
N ARG A 84 10.80 1.32 -23.95
CA ARG A 84 10.30 0.93 -22.63
C ARG A 84 8.91 0.30 -22.68
N ILE A 85 8.04 0.77 -23.57
CA ILE A 85 6.70 0.20 -23.75
C ILE A 85 6.80 -1.24 -24.29
N GLU A 86 7.71 -1.49 -25.21
CA GLU A 86 7.96 -2.82 -25.78
C GLU A 86 8.54 -3.78 -24.76
N GLU A 87 9.52 -3.34 -23.95
CA GLU A 87 10.07 -4.10 -22.83
C GLU A 87 8.97 -4.49 -21.81
N ALA A 88 8.12 -3.54 -21.43
CA ALA A 88 7.03 -3.80 -20.50
C ALA A 88 6.05 -4.87 -21.04
N ARG A 89 5.74 -4.83 -22.33
CA ARG A 89 4.89 -5.84 -23.01
C ARG A 89 5.57 -7.20 -23.07
N GLU A 90 6.86 -7.25 -23.33
CA GLU A 90 7.62 -8.49 -23.35
C GLU A 90 7.70 -9.14 -21.96
N SER A 91 8.02 -8.35 -20.94
CA SER A 91 7.98 -8.78 -19.54
C SER A 91 6.60 -9.33 -19.15
N GLY A 92 5.52 -8.64 -19.53
CA GLY A 92 4.16 -9.10 -19.29
C GLY A 92 3.85 -10.42 -19.98
N ARG A 93 4.26 -10.62 -21.23
CA ARG A 93 4.11 -11.90 -21.94
C ARG A 93 4.88 -13.02 -21.23
N ALA A 94 6.07 -12.75 -20.73
CA ALA A 94 6.85 -13.73 -19.97
C ALA A 94 6.11 -14.16 -18.69
N LEU A 95 5.50 -13.22 -17.95
CA LEU A 95 4.71 -13.52 -16.76
C LEU A 95 3.47 -14.37 -17.07
N ILE A 96 2.76 -14.06 -18.16
CA ILE A 96 1.58 -14.84 -18.62
C ILE A 96 2.00 -16.27 -18.93
N ASN A 97 3.14 -16.47 -19.61
CA ASN A 97 3.66 -17.79 -19.98
C ASN A 97 4.12 -18.61 -18.77
N LEU A 98 4.54 -17.97 -17.67
CA LEU A 98 4.90 -18.64 -16.42
C LEU A 98 3.68 -19.11 -15.62
N GLY A 99 2.47 -18.93 -16.15
CA GLY A 99 1.25 -19.47 -15.55
C GLY A 99 0.72 -18.66 -14.38
N MET A 100 0.77 -17.34 -14.46
CA MET A 100 -0.10 -16.55 -13.58
C MET A 100 -1.52 -17.11 -13.67
N PRO A 101 -2.16 -17.45 -12.55
CA PRO A 101 -3.43 -18.16 -12.59
C PRO A 101 -4.46 -17.35 -13.36
N ALA A 102 -4.82 -17.85 -14.54
CA ALA A 102 -6.04 -17.46 -15.20
C ALA A 102 -7.20 -17.79 -14.25
N LEU A 103 -8.17 -16.89 -14.13
CA LEU A 103 -9.35 -17.10 -13.29
C LEU A 103 -9.95 -18.49 -13.54
N PRO A 104 -10.36 -19.24 -12.49
CA PRO A 104 -11.16 -20.43 -12.67
C PRO A 104 -12.46 -20.05 -13.38
N GLY A 105 -12.63 -20.50 -14.62
CA GLY A 105 -13.79 -20.18 -15.46
C GLY A 105 -13.46 -19.51 -16.79
N ALA A 106 -12.26 -19.00 -17.01
CA ALA A 106 -11.79 -18.70 -18.35
C ALA A 106 -11.51 -20.05 -19.03
N ALA A 107 -12.55 -20.63 -19.68
CA ALA A 107 -12.39 -21.79 -20.51
C ALA A 107 -11.25 -21.49 -21.50
N LYS A 108 -10.23 -22.35 -21.51
CA LYS A 108 -9.35 -22.46 -22.66
C LYS A 108 -10.25 -22.83 -23.83
N SER A 109 -10.72 -21.82 -24.57
CA SER A 109 -11.19 -22.06 -25.93
C SER A 109 -9.94 -22.49 -26.70
N ALA A 110 -9.86 -23.78 -26.99
CA ALA A 110 -8.78 -24.38 -27.77
C ALA A 110 -8.65 -23.77 -29.20
N ASP A 111 -9.50 -22.82 -29.53
CA ASP A 111 -9.63 -22.18 -30.84
C ASP A 111 -9.45 -20.64 -30.79
N SER A 112 -8.88 -20.07 -29.69
CA SER A 112 -8.44 -18.69 -29.77
C SER A 112 -7.18 -18.63 -30.61
N GLU A 113 -7.35 -18.32 -31.88
CA GLU A 113 -6.24 -17.87 -32.72
C GLU A 113 -5.44 -16.80 -31.98
N PRO A 114 -4.11 -16.85 -32.02
CA PRO A 114 -3.30 -15.79 -31.41
C PRO A 114 -3.77 -14.48 -32.02
N VAL A 115 -4.06 -13.47 -31.18
CA VAL A 115 -4.43 -12.12 -31.62
C VAL A 115 -3.40 -11.69 -32.67
N SER A 116 -3.80 -11.77 -33.95
CA SER A 116 -2.89 -11.82 -35.09
C SER A 116 -2.37 -10.45 -35.53
N GLN A 117 -2.62 -9.40 -34.75
CA GLN A 117 -2.02 -8.09 -35.00
C GLN A 117 -1.39 -7.56 -33.72
N PRO A 118 -0.06 -7.31 -33.70
CA PRO A 118 0.56 -6.62 -32.61
C PRO A 118 -0.12 -5.25 -32.46
N LEU A 119 -0.62 -4.94 -31.27
CA LEU A 119 -1.11 -3.61 -30.96
C LEU A 119 -0.05 -2.58 -31.33
N TYR A 120 -0.48 -1.53 -32.02
CA TYR A 120 0.40 -0.41 -32.33
C TYR A 120 1.10 0.07 -31.07
N THR A 121 2.42 0.13 -31.08
CA THR A 121 3.21 0.70 -30.00
C THR A 121 3.38 2.19 -30.27
N PRO A 122 2.85 3.06 -29.41
CA PRO A 122 3.05 4.49 -29.58
C PRO A 122 4.51 4.87 -29.35
N GLU A 123 4.94 5.99 -29.94
CA GLU A 123 6.27 6.54 -29.73
C GLU A 123 6.50 6.97 -28.28
N PHE A 124 5.40 7.34 -27.60
CA PHE A 124 5.41 7.88 -26.26
C PHE A 124 4.08 7.58 -25.56
N ARG A 125 4.15 7.31 -24.26
CA ARG A 125 2.97 7.30 -23.36
C ARG A 125 3.32 7.85 -22.00
N TRP A 126 2.33 8.38 -21.31
CA TRP A 126 2.39 8.63 -19.89
C TRP A 126 1.66 7.52 -19.12
N LEU A 127 2.30 7.06 -18.05
CA LEU A 127 1.64 6.30 -17.01
C LEU A 127 1.36 7.24 -15.84
N MET A 128 0.19 7.14 -15.27
CA MET A 128 -0.24 7.96 -14.14
C MET A 128 -0.74 7.05 -13.04
N SER A 129 -0.17 7.20 -11.85
CA SER A 129 -0.51 6.35 -10.71
C SER A 129 -0.86 7.19 -9.50
N SER A 130 -2.07 7.02 -8.99
CA SER A 130 -2.49 7.63 -7.72
C SER A 130 -2.03 6.74 -6.58
N ASP A 131 -0.86 7.05 -6.03
CA ASP A 131 -0.27 6.32 -4.92
C ASP A 131 -0.79 6.76 -3.54
N VAL A 132 -0.74 5.81 -2.57
CA VAL A 132 -1.29 5.99 -1.22
C VAL A 132 -0.68 4.96 -0.27
N CYS A 133 -0.90 5.11 1.05
CA CYS A 133 -0.57 4.07 2.02
C CYS A 133 -1.20 2.72 1.64
N LYS A 134 -0.41 1.66 1.75
CA LYS A 134 -0.81 0.31 1.29
C LYS A 134 -1.74 -0.41 2.27
N HIS A 135 -1.83 0.02 3.55
CA HIS A 135 -2.61 -0.66 4.59
C HIS A 135 -2.36 -2.17 4.60
N CYS A 136 -1.08 -2.56 4.69
CA CYS A 136 -0.60 -3.93 4.57
C CYS A 136 -1.31 -4.89 5.53
N THR A 137 -1.48 -6.15 5.12
CA THR A 137 -1.99 -7.21 6.00
C THR A 137 -1.03 -7.42 7.17
N HIS A 138 0.26 -7.59 6.88
CA HIS A 138 1.32 -7.53 7.88
C HIS A 138 1.94 -6.13 7.83
N ALA A 139 1.64 -5.30 8.82
CA ALA A 139 2.00 -3.89 8.80
C ALA A 139 3.26 -3.63 9.63
N GLY A 140 4.44 -3.61 8.99
CA GLY A 140 5.70 -3.37 9.68
C GLY A 140 5.72 -2.07 10.49
N CYS A 141 5.04 -1.01 10.03
CA CYS A 141 4.90 0.23 10.79
C CYS A 141 4.14 0.06 12.11
N LEU A 142 3.15 -0.85 12.15
CA LEU A 142 2.40 -1.18 13.35
C LEU A 142 3.24 -2.04 14.29
N ASP A 143 3.93 -3.06 13.75
CA ASP A 143 4.74 -4.00 14.52
C ASP A 143 5.87 -3.33 15.30
N VAL A 144 6.47 -2.28 14.75
CA VAL A 144 7.62 -1.59 15.35
C VAL A 144 7.23 -0.41 16.23
N CYS A 145 5.94 -0.11 16.40
CA CYS A 145 5.51 1.05 17.18
C CYS A 145 5.62 0.77 18.69
N PRO A 146 6.54 1.46 19.42
CA PRO A 146 6.78 1.16 20.85
C PRO A 146 5.66 1.63 21.76
N THR A 147 4.85 2.61 21.32
CA THR A 147 3.75 3.19 22.10
C THR A 147 2.39 2.62 21.75
N GLY A 148 2.29 1.80 20.69
CA GLY A 148 1.00 1.33 20.18
C GLY A 148 0.17 2.42 19.50
N ALA A 149 0.79 3.56 19.14
CA ALA A 149 0.10 4.66 18.46
C ALA A 149 -0.42 4.29 17.07
N LEU A 150 0.21 3.32 16.40
CA LEU A 150 -0.35 2.71 15.22
C LEU A 150 -1.22 1.53 15.63
N PHE A 151 -2.45 1.52 15.17
CA PHE A 151 -3.40 0.45 15.47
C PHE A 151 -4.20 0.07 14.23
N ARG A 152 -4.81 -1.10 14.29
CA ARG A 152 -5.67 -1.60 13.22
C ARG A 152 -7.12 -1.37 13.59
N THR A 153 -7.88 -0.77 12.67
CA THR A 153 -9.30 -0.53 12.86
C THR A 153 -10.14 -1.77 12.58
N GLU A 154 -11.41 -1.74 12.94
CA GLU A 154 -12.41 -2.80 12.65
C GLU A 154 -12.58 -3.07 11.15
N PHE A 155 -12.20 -2.13 10.28
CA PHE A 155 -12.19 -2.26 8.82
C PHE A 155 -10.87 -2.82 8.26
N GLY A 156 -9.97 -3.27 9.11
CA GLY A 156 -8.65 -3.77 8.71
C GLY A 156 -7.66 -2.70 8.27
N THR A 157 -7.96 -1.41 8.43
CA THR A 157 -7.06 -0.31 8.08
C THR A 157 -6.07 -0.02 9.20
N VAL A 158 -4.92 0.53 8.89
CA VAL A 158 -3.92 0.96 9.89
C VAL A 158 -4.00 2.48 10.03
N VAL A 159 -4.17 2.96 11.26
CA VAL A 159 -4.32 4.38 11.57
C VAL A 159 -3.28 4.79 12.62
N VAL A 160 -2.90 6.06 12.65
CA VAL A 160 -2.03 6.64 13.67
C VAL A 160 -2.90 7.40 14.67
N GLN A 161 -2.78 7.08 15.95
CA GLN A 161 -3.37 7.84 17.04
C GLN A 161 -2.35 8.89 17.48
N HIS A 162 -2.61 10.15 17.13
CA HIS A 162 -1.63 11.22 17.22
C HIS A 162 -1.27 11.60 18.67
N ASP A 163 -2.23 11.54 19.59
CA ASP A 163 -2.06 11.83 21.01
C ASP A 163 -1.23 10.76 21.77
N VAL A 164 -1.12 9.54 21.19
CA VAL A 164 -0.29 8.45 21.72
C VAL A 164 1.09 8.41 21.07
N CYS A 165 1.24 9.04 19.89
CA CYS A 165 2.48 9.03 19.14
C CYS A 165 3.54 9.92 19.79
N ASN A 166 4.69 9.34 20.18
CA ASN A 166 5.82 10.06 20.76
C ASN A 166 6.84 10.59 19.71
N GLY A 167 6.59 10.39 18.42
CA GLY A 167 7.46 10.88 17.35
C GLY A 167 8.79 10.15 17.19
N CYS A 168 8.97 8.93 17.72
CA CYS A 168 10.25 8.20 17.67
C CYS A 168 10.74 7.88 16.24
N GLY A 169 9.83 7.77 15.24
CA GLY A 169 10.16 7.53 13.84
C GLY A 169 10.46 6.07 13.49
N THR A 170 10.33 5.10 14.39
CA THR A 170 10.56 3.68 14.08
C THR A 170 9.64 3.17 12.97
N CYS A 171 8.40 3.67 12.88
CA CYS A 171 7.45 3.34 11.83
C CYS A 171 7.87 3.86 10.44
N VAL A 172 8.67 4.93 10.37
CA VAL A 172 9.24 5.41 9.09
C VAL A 172 10.21 4.38 8.54
N ALA A 173 11.14 3.91 9.37
CA ALA A 173 12.10 2.87 9.00
C ALA A 173 11.43 1.49 8.82
N GLY A 174 10.32 1.23 9.53
CA GLY A 174 9.59 -0.03 9.44
C GLY A 174 8.66 -0.17 8.24
N CYS A 175 8.44 0.90 7.47
CA CYS A 175 7.56 0.88 6.30
C CYS A 175 8.31 0.47 5.04
N PRO A 176 8.03 -0.71 4.43
CA PRO A 176 8.75 -1.14 3.23
C PRO A 176 8.41 -0.29 1.99
N PHE A 177 7.38 0.55 2.07
CA PHE A 177 6.93 1.43 0.98
C PHE A 177 7.35 2.89 1.16
N GLY A 178 7.99 3.25 2.28
CA GLY A 178 8.43 4.60 2.56
C GLY A 178 7.30 5.65 2.70
N VAL A 179 6.05 5.22 2.96
CA VAL A 179 4.89 6.13 2.96
C VAL A 179 4.57 6.77 4.31
N VAL A 180 5.26 6.37 5.36
CA VAL A 180 5.11 6.96 6.69
C VAL A 180 6.17 8.02 6.88
N GLU A 181 5.76 9.23 7.24
CA GLU A 181 6.68 10.31 7.52
C GLU A 181 6.31 11.03 8.82
N ARG A 182 7.28 11.70 9.43
CA ARG A 182 7.04 12.54 10.62
C ARG A 182 6.86 13.98 10.21
N ARG A 183 5.83 14.61 10.71
CA ARG A 183 5.60 16.03 10.44
C ARG A 183 6.55 16.89 11.29
N SER A 184 7.32 17.75 10.63
CA SER A 184 8.39 18.53 11.27
C SER A 184 7.87 19.68 12.13
N ASP A 185 6.71 20.22 11.83
CA ASP A 185 6.09 21.36 12.49
C ASP A 185 5.22 20.98 13.71
N GLY A 186 5.12 19.69 14.06
CA GLY A 186 4.30 19.21 15.17
C GLY A 186 2.80 19.22 14.91
N THR A 187 2.35 19.68 13.73
CA THR A 187 0.93 19.70 13.40
C THR A 187 0.41 18.30 13.04
N TYR A 188 -0.87 18.08 13.19
CA TYR A 188 -1.56 16.89 12.71
C TYR A 188 -2.82 17.31 11.98
N ALA A 189 -3.35 16.45 11.12
CA ALA A 189 -4.62 16.69 10.47
C ALA A 189 -5.72 16.73 11.53
N THR A 190 -6.33 17.91 11.70
CA THR A 190 -7.48 18.03 12.59
C THR A 190 -8.70 17.39 11.94
N PRO A 191 -9.55 16.67 12.70
CA PRO A 191 -10.83 16.20 12.18
C PRO A 191 -11.65 17.36 11.60
N VAL A 192 -12.34 17.10 10.49
CA VAL A 192 -13.21 18.09 9.88
C VAL A 192 -14.31 18.46 10.87
N GLU A 193 -14.54 19.76 11.07
CA GLU A 193 -15.71 20.24 11.82
C GLU A 193 -16.96 19.75 11.11
N ARG A 194 -17.75 18.93 11.78
CA ARG A 194 -19.03 18.47 11.27
C ARG A 194 -20.14 19.33 11.82
N PRO A 195 -21.19 19.66 11.03
CA PRO A 195 -22.34 20.36 11.56
C PRO A 195 -22.92 19.60 12.75
N GLY A 196 -23.00 20.26 13.90
CA GLY A 196 -23.58 19.69 15.13
C GLY A 196 -22.59 18.99 16.09
N ARG A 197 -21.29 18.89 15.78
CA ARG A 197 -20.27 18.51 16.77
C ARG A 197 -19.61 19.76 17.38
N PRO A 198 -19.29 19.71 18.70
CA PRO A 198 -18.48 20.77 19.32
C PRO A 198 -17.16 20.92 18.58
N LYS A 199 -16.66 22.16 18.45
CA LYS A 199 -15.28 22.41 18.04
C LYS A 199 -14.38 21.69 19.03
N GLU A 200 -13.72 20.62 18.61
CA GLU A 200 -12.53 20.17 19.32
C GLU A 200 -11.51 21.32 19.17
N GLU A 201 -11.12 21.90 20.29
CA GLU A 201 -10.05 22.88 20.32
C GLU A 201 -8.85 22.27 19.60
N SER A 202 -8.29 23.04 18.67
CA SER A 202 -7.06 22.64 17.99
C SER A 202 -5.98 22.45 19.06
N VAL A 203 -5.70 21.21 19.42
CA VAL A 203 -4.60 20.91 20.34
C VAL A 203 -3.32 21.20 19.57
N THR A 204 -2.72 22.35 19.87
CA THR A 204 -1.49 22.84 19.23
C THR A 204 -0.21 22.29 19.86
N ASP A 205 -0.34 21.46 20.91
CA ASP A 205 0.79 21.02 21.74
C ASP A 205 1.23 19.58 21.50
N PHE A 206 1.05 19.07 20.27
CA PHE A 206 1.62 17.76 19.95
C PHE A 206 3.13 17.84 19.76
N PRO A 207 3.86 16.82 20.22
CA PRO A 207 5.31 16.80 20.05
C PRO A 207 5.66 16.83 18.55
N THR A 208 6.62 17.66 18.20
CA THR A 208 7.19 17.71 16.86
C THR A 208 7.56 16.30 16.39
N GLY A 209 7.19 15.95 15.17
CA GLY A 209 7.56 14.66 14.60
C GLY A 209 6.50 13.57 14.71
N VAL A 210 5.25 13.88 15.02
CA VAL A 210 4.15 12.89 14.99
C VAL A 210 4.05 12.24 13.61
N ALA A 211 3.96 10.91 13.60
CA ALA A 211 3.85 10.13 12.37
C ALA A 211 2.55 10.43 11.62
N GLN A 212 2.66 10.52 10.30
CA GLN A 212 1.56 10.84 9.40
C GLN A 212 1.50 9.84 8.24
N LYS A 213 0.31 9.46 7.85
CA LYS A 213 0.03 8.66 6.65
C LYS A 213 -1.47 8.64 6.37
N CYS A 214 -1.88 8.15 5.21
CA CYS A 214 -3.29 7.93 4.89
C CYS A 214 -3.98 7.04 5.95
N THR A 215 -5.19 7.44 6.36
CA THR A 215 -6.05 6.72 7.34
C THR A 215 -7.14 5.88 6.67
N LEU A 216 -7.18 5.84 5.34
CA LEU A 216 -8.32 5.36 4.52
C LEU A 216 -9.61 6.20 4.77
N CYS A 217 -9.46 7.45 5.22
CA CYS A 217 -10.56 8.29 5.69
C CYS A 217 -11.42 7.56 6.74
N TYR A 218 -10.79 7.06 7.80
CA TYR A 218 -11.45 6.26 8.83
C TYR A 218 -12.69 6.96 9.41
N ASP A 219 -12.62 8.27 9.58
CA ASP A 219 -13.74 9.12 10.01
C ASP A 219 -14.96 9.02 9.07
N ARG A 220 -14.72 8.89 7.75
CA ARG A 220 -15.79 8.67 6.77
C ARG A 220 -16.29 7.23 6.78
N LEU A 221 -15.40 6.26 6.99
CA LEU A 221 -15.76 4.84 7.02
C LEU A 221 -16.72 4.54 8.17
N VAL A 222 -16.51 5.13 9.33
CA VAL A 222 -17.38 4.98 10.50
C VAL A 222 -18.80 5.51 10.21
N GLU A 223 -18.95 6.42 9.27
CA GLU A 223 -20.24 6.99 8.82
C GLU A 223 -20.72 6.37 7.50
N ASP A 224 -20.21 5.19 7.11
CA ASP A 224 -20.55 4.50 5.86
C ASP A 224 -20.32 5.36 4.60
N GLN A 225 -19.39 6.32 4.65
CA GLN A 225 -19.07 7.18 3.53
C GLN A 225 -17.85 6.67 2.75
N VAL A 226 -17.84 6.96 1.45
CA VAL A 226 -16.72 6.67 0.57
C VAL A 226 -15.55 7.62 0.86
N PRO A 227 -14.28 7.17 0.93
CA PRO A 227 -13.12 8.04 1.07
C PRO A 227 -13.10 9.18 0.05
N ALA A 228 -12.68 10.37 0.47
CA ALA A 228 -12.75 11.58 -0.35
C ALA A 228 -12.06 11.43 -1.71
N CYS A 229 -10.91 10.77 -1.74
CA CYS A 229 -10.15 10.54 -2.97
C CYS A 229 -10.85 9.61 -3.98
N ALA A 230 -11.57 8.59 -3.51
CA ALA A 230 -12.34 7.71 -4.38
C ALA A 230 -13.61 8.39 -4.87
N GLN A 231 -14.27 9.14 -4.00
CA GLN A 231 -15.50 9.87 -4.34
C GLN A 231 -15.28 10.92 -5.44
N THR A 232 -14.14 11.58 -5.45
CA THR A 232 -13.82 12.65 -6.39
C THR A 232 -13.22 12.15 -7.72
N CYS A 233 -12.87 10.87 -7.84
CA CYS A 233 -12.19 10.35 -9.02
C CYS A 233 -13.10 10.31 -10.25
N PRO A 234 -12.89 11.17 -11.29
CA PRO A 234 -13.83 11.31 -12.41
C PRO A 234 -13.85 10.08 -13.32
N THR A 235 -12.75 9.34 -13.39
CA THR A 235 -12.63 8.13 -14.24
C THR A 235 -12.91 6.85 -13.45
N THR A 236 -13.21 6.95 -12.16
CA THR A 236 -13.31 5.79 -11.25
C THR A 236 -12.08 4.88 -11.28
N SER A 237 -10.92 5.45 -11.61
CA SER A 237 -9.62 4.77 -11.49
C SER A 237 -9.37 4.29 -10.04
N ILE A 238 -9.83 5.06 -9.06
CA ILE A 238 -9.79 4.69 -7.65
C ILE A 238 -11.16 4.15 -7.25
N LYS A 239 -11.23 2.85 -7.03
CA LYS A 239 -12.42 2.18 -6.51
C LYS A 239 -12.22 1.89 -5.03
N PHE A 240 -13.29 2.01 -4.25
CA PHE A 240 -13.32 1.71 -2.82
C PHE A 240 -14.43 0.69 -2.54
N GLY A 241 -14.19 -0.25 -1.63
CA GLY A 241 -15.16 -1.27 -1.27
C GLY A 241 -14.56 -2.37 -0.38
N ASN A 242 -15.23 -3.51 -0.36
CA ASN A 242 -14.72 -4.70 0.29
C ASN A 242 -13.46 -5.19 -0.45
N HIS A 243 -12.40 -5.46 0.29
CA HIS A 243 -11.11 -5.79 -0.27
C HIS A 243 -11.15 -6.98 -1.23
N ASP A 244 -11.82 -8.07 -0.86
CA ASP A 244 -11.87 -9.29 -1.66
C ASP A 244 -12.61 -9.08 -2.98
N GLU A 245 -13.71 -8.32 -2.94
CA GLU A 245 -14.46 -7.93 -4.14
C GLU A 245 -13.60 -7.07 -5.07
N LEU A 246 -12.83 -6.13 -4.51
CA LEU A 246 -11.91 -5.29 -5.28
C LEU A 246 -10.77 -6.10 -5.91
N VAL A 247 -10.21 -7.06 -5.20
CA VAL A 247 -9.19 -7.98 -5.74
C VAL A 247 -9.77 -8.80 -6.89
N HIS A 248 -11.00 -9.30 -6.74
CA HIS A 248 -11.68 -10.02 -7.82
C HIS A 248 -11.91 -9.13 -9.05
N GLN A 249 -12.41 -7.91 -8.85
CA GLN A 249 -12.59 -6.92 -9.94
C GLN A 249 -11.25 -6.58 -10.62
N ALA A 250 -10.18 -6.43 -9.83
CA ALA A 250 -8.85 -6.13 -10.36
C ALA A 250 -8.30 -7.27 -11.23
N ARG A 251 -8.46 -8.52 -10.79
CA ARG A 251 -8.08 -9.71 -11.58
C ARG A 251 -8.86 -9.80 -12.89
N ALA A 252 -10.18 -9.55 -12.85
CA ALA A 252 -11.02 -9.53 -14.04
C ALA A 252 -10.58 -8.43 -15.02
N ARG A 253 -10.22 -7.24 -14.49
CA ARG A 253 -9.73 -6.13 -15.32
C ARG A 253 -8.38 -6.43 -15.98
N VAL A 254 -7.45 -7.06 -15.28
CA VAL A 254 -6.18 -7.52 -15.89
C VAL A 254 -6.46 -8.52 -17.00
N ALA A 255 -7.32 -9.51 -16.78
CA ALA A 255 -7.69 -10.47 -17.81
C ALA A 255 -8.32 -9.82 -19.04
N GLN A 256 -9.18 -8.82 -18.85
CA GLN A 256 -9.75 -8.03 -19.94
C GLN A 256 -8.65 -7.31 -20.76
N LEU A 257 -7.70 -6.65 -20.08
CA LEU A 257 -6.60 -5.94 -20.76
C LEU A 257 -5.70 -6.91 -21.53
N HIS A 258 -5.44 -8.09 -21.00
CA HIS A 258 -4.68 -9.13 -21.70
C HIS A 258 -5.43 -9.58 -22.97
N ALA A 259 -6.75 -9.77 -22.91
CA ALA A 259 -7.57 -10.10 -24.08
C ALA A 259 -7.57 -8.99 -25.12
N GLU A 260 -7.44 -7.74 -24.70
CA GLU A 260 -7.25 -6.56 -25.56
C GLU A 260 -5.81 -6.44 -26.12
N GLY A 261 -4.91 -7.39 -25.77
CA GLY A 261 -3.50 -7.40 -26.20
C GLY A 261 -2.56 -6.52 -25.38
N ARG A 262 -3.03 -5.94 -24.28
CA ARG A 262 -2.20 -5.16 -23.34
C ARG A 262 -1.55 -6.10 -22.31
N THR A 263 -0.56 -6.85 -22.78
CA THR A 263 0.10 -7.91 -22.01
C THR A 263 0.91 -7.37 -20.83
N GLU A 264 1.28 -6.11 -20.86
CA GLU A 264 1.98 -5.41 -19.77
C GLU A 264 1.14 -5.23 -18.49
N ALA A 265 -0.19 -5.41 -18.57
CA ALA A 265 -1.07 -5.24 -17.42
C ALA A 265 -0.79 -6.29 -16.34
N ARG A 266 -0.60 -5.85 -15.11
CA ARG A 266 -0.32 -6.72 -13.96
C ARG A 266 -0.95 -6.20 -12.69
N LEU A 267 -1.19 -7.12 -11.74
CA LEU A 267 -1.77 -6.79 -10.45
C LEU A 267 -0.66 -6.75 -9.40
N TYR A 268 -0.62 -5.66 -8.62
CA TYR A 268 0.31 -5.48 -7.53
C TYR A 268 -0.41 -5.44 -6.19
N GLY A 269 0.13 -6.17 -5.21
CA GLY A 269 -0.33 -6.17 -3.82
C GLY A 269 -1.50 -7.10 -3.49
N ALA A 270 -1.96 -7.91 -4.45
CA ALA A 270 -3.00 -8.92 -4.24
C ALA A 270 -2.45 -10.33 -3.90
N ASN A 271 -1.13 -10.45 -3.70
CA ASN A 271 -0.49 -11.70 -3.32
C ASN A 271 -0.44 -11.82 -1.80
N GLU A 272 -1.24 -12.71 -1.24
CA GLU A 272 -1.29 -12.96 0.20
C GLU A 272 -0.03 -13.66 0.74
N ASN A 273 0.79 -14.21 -0.15
CA ASN A 273 2.03 -14.89 0.19
C ASN A 273 3.28 -14.02 -0.01
N ASP A 274 3.12 -12.72 -0.29
CA ASP A 274 4.25 -11.81 -0.32
C ASP A 274 4.73 -11.46 1.10
N GLY A 275 5.87 -10.74 1.21
CA GLY A 275 6.48 -10.43 2.49
C GLY A 275 5.68 -9.45 3.38
N VAL A 276 4.50 -8.99 2.92
CA VAL A 276 3.57 -8.12 3.67
C VAL A 276 2.16 -8.73 3.78
N GLY A 277 1.95 -9.94 3.25
CA GLY A 277 0.66 -10.65 3.29
C GLY A 277 -0.42 -10.02 2.40
N GLY A 278 -0.02 -9.39 1.30
CA GLY A 278 -0.88 -8.54 0.48
C GLY A 278 -1.15 -7.18 1.10
N ILE A 279 -1.76 -6.30 0.32
CA ILE A 279 -2.02 -4.91 0.72
C ILE A 279 -3.50 -4.54 0.56
N GLY A 280 -3.98 -3.60 1.40
CA GLY A 280 -5.34 -3.08 1.33
C GLY A 280 -5.58 -2.11 0.18
N SER A 281 -4.52 -1.58 -0.42
CA SER A 281 -4.59 -0.69 -1.60
C SER A 281 -3.93 -1.38 -2.79
N VAL A 282 -4.69 -2.19 -3.53
CA VAL A 282 -4.20 -2.95 -4.70
C VAL A 282 -4.14 -2.06 -5.94
N PHE A 283 -3.17 -2.34 -6.83
CA PHE A 283 -2.93 -1.58 -8.05
C PHE A 283 -2.94 -2.48 -9.27
N LEU A 284 -3.59 -2.02 -10.34
CA LEU A 284 -3.34 -2.51 -11.68
C LEU A 284 -2.28 -1.61 -12.31
N LEU A 285 -1.16 -2.17 -12.68
CA LEU A 285 -0.02 -1.49 -13.27
C LEU A 285 0.13 -1.88 -14.75
N LEU A 286 0.77 -1.02 -15.54
CA LEU A 286 1.06 -1.24 -16.96
C LEU A 286 2.56 -1.37 -17.23
N ASP A 287 3.33 -1.60 -16.17
CA ASP A 287 4.78 -1.88 -16.22
C ASP A 287 5.20 -2.52 -14.89
N GLU A 288 6.49 -2.77 -14.72
CA GLU A 288 7.07 -3.28 -13.48
C GLU A 288 6.79 -2.34 -12.29
N PRO A 289 6.62 -2.89 -11.08
CA PRO A 289 6.35 -2.07 -9.89
C PRO A 289 7.37 -0.96 -9.64
N GLU A 290 8.64 -1.24 -9.92
CA GLU A 290 9.76 -0.31 -9.70
C GLU A 290 9.61 0.97 -10.52
N VAL A 291 9.00 0.90 -11.69
CA VAL A 291 8.71 2.06 -12.56
C VAL A 291 7.78 3.05 -11.87
N TYR A 292 6.95 2.53 -10.97
CA TYR A 292 6.02 3.33 -10.15
C TYR A 292 6.60 3.67 -8.76
N GLY A 293 7.88 3.37 -8.51
CA GLY A 293 8.49 3.54 -7.19
C GLY A 293 8.00 2.53 -6.13
N LEU A 294 7.39 1.44 -6.57
CA LEU A 294 6.92 0.38 -5.69
C LEU A 294 7.97 -0.72 -5.57
N PRO A 295 8.28 -1.24 -4.37
CA PRO A 295 9.19 -2.36 -4.22
C PRO A 295 8.60 -3.63 -4.86
N PRO A 296 9.37 -4.40 -5.67
CA PRO A 296 8.88 -5.61 -6.32
C PRO A 296 8.54 -6.73 -5.32
N ASP A 297 9.29 -6.79 -4.23
CA ASP A 297 9.12 -7.77 -3.15
C ASP A 297 9.09 -7.06 -1.78
N PRO A 298 7.96 -6.42 -1.42
CA PRO A 298 7.84 -5.73 -0.15
C PRO A 298 7.88 -6.72 1.01
N ARG A 299 8.68 -6.43 2.04
CA ARG A 299 8.83 -7.31 3.19
C ARG A 299 8.78 -6.53 4.50
N VAL A 300 8.04 -7.05 5.48
CA VAL A 300 8.06 -6.49 6.83
C VAL A 300 9.39 -6.77 7.53
N CYS A 301 9.92 -5.77 8.21
CA CYS A 301 11.20 -5.87 8.92
C CYS A 301 11.17 -6.92 10.06
N THR A 302 9.99 -7.30 10.54
CA THR A 302 9.78 -8.27 11.61
C THR A 302 9.61 -9.71 11.12
N ALA A 303 9.54 -9.95 9.81
CA ALA A 303 9.28 -11.28 9.23
C ALA A 303 10.25 -12.39 9.70
N ASP A 304 11.51 -12.03 9.93
CA ASP A 304 12.56 -12.98 10.30
C ASP A 304 12.67 -13.24 11.82
N LEU A 305 11.98 -12.45 12.63
CA LEU A 305 12.12 -12.56 14.09
C LEU A 305 11.92 -13.98 14.63
N PRO A 306 10.88 -14.76 14.24
CA PRO A 306 10.70 -16.12 14.75
C PRO A 306 11.88 -17.04 14.38
N THR A 307 12.38 -16.92 13.15
CA THR A 307 13.53 -17.68 12.66
C THR A 307 14.80 -17.30 13.44
N MET A 308 15.00 -16.01 13.66
CA MET A 308 16.13 -15.50 14.45
C MET A 308 16.06 -16.00 15.90
N PHE A 309 14.87 -15.94 16.54
CA PHE A 309 14.68 -16.47 17.89
C PHE A 309 14.96 -17.98 17.95
N LYS A 310 14.46 -18.76 17.00
CA LYS A 310 14.73 -20.20 16.93
C LYS A 310 16.22 -20.48 16.80
N ARG A 311 16.92 -19.77 15.93
CA ARG A 311 18.38 -19.93 15.73
C ARG A 311 19.15 -19.51 16.98
N ALA A 312 18.80 -18.39 17.62
CA ALA A 312 19.41 -17.92 18.85
C ALA A 312 19.20 -18.91 20.01
N SER A 313 17.98 -19.46 20.14
CA SER A 313 17.68 -20.48 21.15
C SER A 313 18.51 -21.75 20.94
N MET A 314 18.67 -22.22 19.71
CA MET A 314 19.52 -23.38 19.41
C MET A 314 21.00 -23.10 19.73
N ALA A 315 21.50 -21.91 19.40
CA ALA A 315 22.86 -21.51 19.73
C ALA A 315 23.08 -21.42 21.25
N ALA A 316 22.13 -20.83 21.97
CA ALA A 316 22.17 -20.76 23.43
C ALA A 316 22.18 -22.17 24.09
N ALA A 317 21.32 -23.07 23.63
CA ALA A 317 21.29 -24.47 24.10
C ALA A 317 22.64 -25.18 23.81
N GLY A 318 23.22 -24.97 22.65
CA GLY A 318 24.55 -25.48 22.29
C GLY A 318 25.66 -24.96 23.22
N MET A 319 25.64 -23.66 23.53
CA MET A 319 26.60 -23.05 24.47
C MET A 319 26.44 -23.62 25.91
N VAL A 320 25.20 -23.76 26.40
CA VAL A 320 24.92 -24.37 27.71
C VAL A 320 25.40 -25.81 27.71
N GLY A 321 25.10 -26.59 26.66
CA GLY A 321 25.59 -27.99 26.57
C GLY A 321 27.11 -28.09 26.57
N ALA A 322 27.80 -27.22 25.83
CA ALA A 322 29.26 -27.16 25.83
C ALA A 322 29.83 -26.80 27.20
N ALA A 323 29.23 -25.84 27.89
CA ALA A 323 29.63 -25.46 29.27
C ALA A 323 29.45 -26.61 30.24
N VAL A 324 28.30 -27.31 30.19
CA VAL A 324 28.07 -28.50 31.05
C VAL A 324 29.09 -29.58 30.78
N LEU A 325 29.39 -29.89 29.50
CA LEU A 325 30.40 -30.89 29.16
C LEU A 325 31.81 -30.48 29.60
N ALA A 326 32.18 -29.22 29.49
CA ALA A 326 33.46 -28.70 29.96
C ALA A 326 33.57 -28.82 31.46
N PHE A 327 32.53 -28.49 32.21
CA PHE A 327 32.47 -28.63 33.66
C PHE A 327 32.52 -30.10 34.10
N TRP A 328 31.89 -30.99 33.37
CA TRP A 328 31.88 -32.43 33.69
C TRP A 328 33.24 -33.07 33.42
N ARG A 329 33.94 -32.59 32.39
CA ARG A 329 35.27 -33.07 32.00
C ARG A 329 36.40 -32.52 32.91
N SER A 330 36.13 -31.43 33.66
CA SER A 330 37.09 -30.81 34.57
C SER A 330 37.03 -31.37 36.00
N ARG A 331 36.08 -32.27 36.26
CA ARG A 331 36.01 -33.06 37.51
C ARG A 331 36.63 -34.44 37.32
#